data_d5d980a1c8c1d0935d62b79d6c9901d1
#
_entry.id   d5d980a1c8c1d0935d62b79d6c9901d1
#
_cell.length_a   1.000
_cell.length_b   1.000
_cell.length_c   1.000
_cell.angle_alpha   90.00
_cell.angle_beta   90.00
_cell.angle_gamma   90.00
#
_symmetry.space_group_name_H-M   'P 1'
#
loop_
_entity.id
_entity.type
_entity.pdbx_description
1 polymer ?
#
loop_
_entity_poly.entity_id
_entity_poly.type
_entity_poly.pdbx_seq_one_letter_code
_entity_poly.pdbx_strand_id
1 'polypeptide(L)'
;KYLHSFRLPKDLHAYDEFTPLSRDSIAFYSLSEPSTLNIYSRTTSKIVYSGFKSSKKLSINSPLSSFYRFRDTVYFSRYLYDDVFAITPTNIAPAYRWFFPGHKYDPNEVIPEYDRNNRKDYFAIQELLPYTHVNNLETDLYRYTCLSIRSGKKYVNVLHNKKTQRNIVFHKTKEGVIFTPYVLNDSIALGPIEPWRKKEEYLNEQVLDDENNQILNQLTEDSNPILIEYILKKE
;
A
#
# COMPACT_ATOMS: atom_id res chain seq x y z
N LYS A 1 16.47 -11.39 22.08
CA LYS A 1 17.63 -12.24 21.78
C LYS A 1 18.07 -11.96 20.34
N TYR A 2 19.29 -11.46 20.17
CA TYR A 2 19.87 -11.21 18.84
C TYR A 2 20.21 -12.56 18.20
N LEU A 3 19.65 -12.85 17.04
CA LEU A 3 19.78 -14.17 16.41
C LEU A 3 20.87 -14.20 15.35
N HIS A 4 20.81 -13.27 14.40
CA HIS A 4 21.76 -13.18 13.30
C HIS A 4 21.81 -11.77 12.72
N SER A 5 22.95 -11.38 12.18
CA SER A 5 23.10 -10.25 11.26
C SER A 5 23.79 -10.69 9.98
N PHE A 6 23.51 -9.99 8.92
CA PHE A 6 24.24 -10.11 7.68
C PHE A 6 24.50 -8.71 7.11
N ARG A 7 25.59 -8.58 6.38
CA ARG A 7 25.97 -7.32 5.75
C ARG A 7 25.35 -7.25 4.37
N LEU A 8 24.58 -6.21 4.11
CA LEU A 8 24.06 -5.96 2.78
C LEU A 8 25.17 -5.58 1.81
N PRO A 9 25.05 -5.94 0.52
CA PRO A 9 25.97 -5.48 -0.52
C PRO A 9 26.03 -3.95 -0.55
N LYS A 10 27.20 -3.42 -0.91
CA LYS A 10 27.39 -1.97 -1.04
C LYS A 10 26.45 -1.35 -2.10
N ASP A 11 26.04 -2.12 -3.08
CA ASP A 11 25.14 -1.68 -4.15
C ASP A 11 23.67 -1.53 -3.71
N LEU A 12 23.34 -2.02 -2.53
CA LEU A 12 22.05 -1.80 -1.85
C LEU A 12 22.17 -0.61 -0.87
N HIS A 13 22.52 0.57 -1.39
CA HIS A 13 22.82 1.72 -0.53
C HIS A 13 21.60 2.42 0.04
N ALA A 14 20.46 2.36 -0.66
CA ALA A 14 19.21 2.95 -0.21
C ALA A 14 18.06 2.04 -0.59
N TYR A 15 17.29 1.64 0.40
CA TYR A 15 16.02 0.99 0.22
C TYR A 15 15.02 1.56 1.22
N ASP A 16 13.78 1.66 0.78
CA ASP A 16 12.70 2.19 1.61
C ASP A 16 11.89 1.06 2.22
N GLU A 17 11.82 -0.08 1.51
CA GLU A 17 11.02 -1.22 1.91
C GLU A 17 11.76 -2.53 1.63
N PHE A 18 11.44 -3.56 2.43
CA PHE A 18 11.90 -4.92 2.17
C PHE A 18 10.89 -5.96 2.63
N THR A 19 10.95 -7.14 2.01
CA THR A 19 10.15 -8.29 2.44
C THR A 19 10.92 -9.60 2.23
N PRO A 20 10.89 -10.55 3.18
CA PRO A 20 11.44 -11.88 2.95
C PRO A 20 10.59 -12.62 1.93
N LEU A 21 11.25 -13.21 0.93
CA LEU A 21 10.62 -14.11 -0.05
C LEU A 21 10.72 -15.56 0.41
N SER A 22 11.85 -15.90 1.01
CA SER A 22 12.13 -17.20 1.59
C SER A 22 13.16 -17.07 2.73
N ARG A 23 13.59 -18.19 3.31
CA ARG A 23 14.69 -18.21 4.27
C ARG A 23 15.96 -17.58 3.70
N ASP A 24 16.21 -17.75 2.41
CA ASP A 24 17.47 -17.38 1.75
C ASP A 24 17.35 -16.18 0.80
N SER A 25 16.17 -15.62 0.62
CA SER A 25 15.94 -14.54 -0.33
C SER A 25 15.10 -13.42 0.27
N ILE A 26 15.52 -12.18 -0.01
CA ILE A 26 14.87 -10.95 0.44
C ILE A 26 14.69 -10.04 -0.77
N ALA A 27 13.47 -9.50 -0.95
CA ALA A 27 13.22 -8.42 -1.90
C ALA A 27 13.42 -7.08 -1.20
N PHE A 28 14.08 -6.14 -1.87
CA PHE A 28 14.29 -4.76 -1.47
C PHE A 28 13.75 -3.85 -2.55
N TYR A 29 12.98 -2.85 -2.16
CA TYR A 29 12.50 -1.82 -3.06
C TYR A 29 12.97 -0.45 -2.62
N SER A 30 13.53 0.29 -3.55
CA SER A 30 13.91 1.69 -3.35
C SER A 30 12.96 2.58 -4.11
N LEU A 31 12.37 3.55 -3.43
CA LEU A 31 11.62 4.67 -4.02
C LEU A 31 12.56 5.81 -4.43
N SER A 32 13.80 5.80 -3.89
CA SER A 32 14.84 6.76 -4.24
C SER A 32 15.37 6.49 -5.64
N GLU A 33 15.95 7.50 -6.28
CA GLU A 33 16.51 7.33 -7.62
C GLU A 33 17.80 6.51 -7.69
N PRO A 34 17.88 5.63 -8.67
CA PRO A 34 16.77 5.11 -9.48
C PRO A 34 15.93 4.14 -8.67
N SER A 35 14.61 4.35 -8.62
CA SER A 35 13.73 3.39 -7.95
C SER A 35 13.91 2.01 -8.55
N THR A 36 14.15 1.02 -7.73
CA THR A 36 14.57 -0.30 -8.19
C THR A 36 14.09 -1.39 -7.24
N LEU A 37 13.58 -2.47 -7.80
CA LEU A 37 13.34 -3.72 -7.09
C LEU A 37 14.58 -4.62 -7.23
N ASN A 38 15.15 -5.01 -6.11
CA ASN A 38 16.29 -5.94 -6.04
C ASN A 38 15.90 -7.19 -5.27
N ILE A 39 16.28 -8.37 -5.75
CA ILE A 39 16.21 -9.60 -4.98
C ILE A 39 17.63 -9.98 -4.58
N TYR A 40 17.83 -10.10 -3.28
CA TYR A 40 19.10 -10.49 -2.68
C TYR A 40 19.04 -11.94 -2.22
N SER A 41 20.07 -12.71 -2.59
CA SER A 41 20.27 -14.08 -2.10
C SER A 41 21.26 -14.07 -0.94
N ARG A 42 20.84 -14.55 0.21
CA ARG A 42 21.70 -14.73 1.39
C ARG A 42 22.76 -15.81 1.17
N THR A 43 22.40 -16.86 0.45
CA THR A 43 23.29 -17.98 0.16
C THR A 43 24.51 -17.55 -0.67
N THR A 44 24.29 -16.74 -1.71
CA THR A 44 25.35 -16.27 -2.58
C THR A 44 25.92 -14.92 -2.16
N SER A 45 25.26 -14.23 -1.23
CA SER A 45 25.56 -12.86 -0.80
C SER A 45 25.55 -11.85 -1.97
N LYS A 46 24.67 -12.05 -2.95
CA LYS A 46 24.58 -11.23 -4.17
C LYS A 46 23.15 -10.82 -4.48
N ILE A 47 23.04 -9.73 -5.23
CA ILE A 47 21.79 -9.36 -5.92
C ILE A 47 21.66 -10.32 -7.10
N VAL A 48 20.56 -11.09 -7.11
CA VAL A 48 20.25 -12.08 -8.16
C VAL A 48 19.24 -11.56 -9.18
N TYR A 49 18.55 -10.48 -8.85
CA TYR A 49 17.64 -9.76 -9.75
C TYR A 49 17.69 -8.27 -9.46
N SER A 50 17.63 -7.45 -10.52
CA SER A 50 17.44 -6.01 -10.43
C SER A 50 16.54 -5.55 -11.58
N GLY A 51 15.43 -4.90 -11.27
CA GLY A 51 14.45 -4.47 -12.28
C GLY A 51 13.55 -3.35 -11.81
N PHE A 52 12.59 -2.99 -12.64
CA PHE A 52 11.63 -1.90 -12.40
C PHE A 52 12.30 -0.54 -12.16
N LYS A 53 13.43 -0.30 -12.81
CA LYS A 53 14.13 0.97 -12.73
C LYS A 53 13.25 2.11 -13.22
N SER A 54 13.21 3.20 -12.47
CA SER A 54 12.55 4.43 -12.89
C SER A 54 13.45 5.60 -12.59
N SER A 55 13.70 6.44 -13.58
CA SER A 55 14.37 7.74 -13.40
C SER A 55 13.43 8.79 -12.81
N LYS A 56 12.15 8.47 -12.69
CA LYS A 56 11.11 9.38 -12.18
C LYS A 56 11.14 9.33 -10.66
N LYS A 57 11.63 10.38 -10.03
CA LYS A 57 11.61 10.50 -8.57
C LYS A 57 10.33 11.18 -8.12
N LEU A 58 9.52 10.45 -7.39
CA LEU A 58 8.43 11.04 -6.63
C LEU A 58 8.79 10.92 -5.15
N SER A 59 8.87 12.06 -4.45
CA SER A 59 8.96 12.07 -2.98
C SER A 59 7.60 11.70 -2.43
N ILE A 60 7.34 10.44 -2.38
CA ILE A 60 6.06 9.94 -1.92
C ILE A 60 6.28 9.51 -0.49
N ASN A 61 5.66 10.22 0.43
CA ASN A 61 5.37 9.66 1.73
C ASN A 61 4.24 8.64 1.52
N SER A 62 4.58 7.47 0.95
CA SER A 62 3.64 6.37 0.91
C SER A 62 3.49 5.85 2.33
N PRO A 63 2.30 5.92 2.93
CA PRO A 63 2.10 5.43 4.28
C PRO A 63 2.12 3.90 4.37
N LEU A 64 2.07 3.21 3.24
CA LEU A 64 1.86 1.77 3.19
C LEU A 64 2.82 1.08 2.21
N SER A 65 2.99 -0.22 2.40
CA SER A 65 4.01 -1.00 1.72
C SER A 65 3.67 -1.30 0.25
N SER A 66 4.71 -1.27 -0.60
CA SER A 66 4.64 -1.77 -1.97
C SER A 66 4.56 -3.29 -2.03
N PHE A 67 4.81 -3.96 -0.91
CA PHE A 67 4.71 -5.41 -0.79
C PHE A 67 3.52 -5.81 0.05
N TYR A 68 2.82 -6.84 -0.38
CA TYR A 68 1.86 -7.55 0.45
C TYR A 68 1.99 -9.06 0.23
N ARG A 69 1.51 -9.83 1.19
CA ARG A 69 1.56 -11.29 1.13
C ARG A 69 0.16 -11.85 1.16
N PHE A 70 -0.09 -12.76 0.24
CA PHE A 70 -1.28 -13.59 0.27
C PHE A 70 -0.88 -15.06 0.10
N ARG A 71 -1.20 -15.91 1.07
CA ARG A 71 -0.70 -17.28 1.20
C ARG A 71 0.85 -17.28 1.15
N ASP A 72 1.44 -18.12 0.33
CA ASP A 72 2.90 -18.24 0.20
C ASP A 72 3.50 -17.30 -0.85
N THR A 73 2.68 -16.47 -1.48
CA THR A 73 3.12 -15.57 -2.55
C THR A 73 3.29 -14.15 -2.01
N VAL A 74 4.42 -13.54 -2.31
CA VAL A 74 4.64 -12.11 -2.14
C VAL A 74 4.24 -11.40 -3.43
N TYR A 75 3.45 -10.37 -3.29
CA TYR A 75 3.05 -9.49 -4.38
C TYR A 75 3.75 -8.15 -4.24
N PHE A 76 4.06 -7.56 -5.37
CA PHE A 76 4.68 -6.25 -5.49
C PHE A 76 3.82 -5.36 -6.38
N SER A 77 3.47 -4.19 -5.87
CA SER A 77 2.78 -3.13 -6.60
C SER A 77 3.55 -1.83 -6.47
N ARG A 78 3.63 -1.10 -7.55
CA ARG A 78 4.24 0.22 -7.54
C ARG A 78 3.15 1.28 -7.36
N TYR A 79 3.45 2.25 -6.55
CA TYR A 79 2.54 3.34 -6.17
C TYR A 79 1.81 4.02 -7.35
N LEU A 80 2.48 4.16 -8.48
CA LEU A 80 1.97 4.86 -9.67
C LEU A 80 1.44 3.93 -10.76
N TYR A 81 1.53 2.63 -10.58
CA TYR A 81 1.26 1.68 -11.65
C TYR A 81 0.17 0.70 -11.22
N ASP A 82 -0.70 0.39 -12.16
CA ASP A 82 -1.81 -0.54 -11.96
C ASP A 82 -1.38 -2.02 -11.95
N ASP A 83 -0.18 -2.29 -12.44
CA ASP A 83 0.34 -3.65 -12.55
C ASP A 83 0.80 -4.17 -11.19
N VAL A 84 0.38 -5.38 -10.87
CA VAL A 84 0.78 -6.13 -9.69
C VAL A 84 1.51 -7.40 -10.14
N PHE A 85 2.65 -7.65 -9.51
CA PHE A 85 3.55 -8.75 -9.84
C PHE A 85 3.63 -9.74 -8.67
N ALA A 86 3.61 -11.03 -8.98
CA ALA A 86 3.96 -12.08 -8.04
C ALA A 86 5.48 -12.26 -8.02
N ILE A 87 6.07 -12.26 -6.84
CA ILE A 87 7.52 -12.39 -6.66
C ILE A 87 7.84 -13.69 -5.94
N THR A 88 8.76 -14.43 -6.51
CA THR A 88 9.43 -15.56 -5.88
C THR A 88 10.94 -15.32 -5.82
N PRO A 89 11.72 -16.16 -5.13
CA PRO A 89 13.18 -16.02 -5.11
C PRO A 89 13.85 -16.05 -6.50
N THR A 90 13.20 -16.67 -7.49
CA THR A 90 13.78 -16.93 -8.81
C THR A 90 13.00 -16.31 -9.97
N ASN A 91 11.80 -15.79 -9.72
CA ASN A 91 10.93 -15.30 -10.78
C ASN A 91 10.07 -14.12 -10.34
N ILE A 92 9.84 -13.19 -11.26
CA ILE A 92 8.85 -12.12 -11.14
C ILE A 92 7.92 -12.22 -12.35
N ALA A 93 6.64 -12.42 -12.09
CA ALA A 93 5.64 -12.59 -13.13
C ALA A 93 4.47 -11.63 -12.91
N PRO A 94 3.85 -11.09 -13.99
CA PRO A 94 2.59 -10.36 -13.87
C PRO A 94 1.54 -11.24 -13.19
N ALA A 95 0.88 -10.71 -12.15
CA ALA A 95 -0.17 -11.40 -11.44
C ALA A 95 -1.55 -10.92 -11.90
N TYR A 96 -1.76 -9.63 -11.87
CA TYR A 96 -2.97 -8.98 -12.36
C TYR A 96 -2.71 -7.49 -12.59
N ARG A 97 -3.69 -6.81 -13.18
CA ARG A 97 -3.69 -5.38 -13.39
C ARG A 97 -5.02 -4.81 -12.92
N TRP A 98 -4.97 -3.72 -12.16
CA TRP A 98 -6.12 -2.88 -11.91
C TRP A 98 -6.51 -2.16 -13.19
N PHE A 99 -7.80 -2.06 -13.47
CA PHE A 99 -8.30 -1.34 -14.62
C PHE A 99 -9.42 -0.39 -14.21
N PHE A 100 -9.16 0.90 -14.36
CA PHE A 100 -10.11 1.97 -14.03
C PHE A 100 -10.52 2.69 -15.32
N PRO A 101 -11.70 2.34 -15.90
CA PRO A 101 -12.18 2.98 -17.14
C PRO A 101 -12.26 4.50 -16.99
N GLY A 102 -11.78 5.24 -17.99
CA GLY A 102 -11.79 6.71 -17.99
C GLY A 102 -10.69 7.39 -17.16
N HIS A 103 -9.85 6.62 -16.46
CA HIS A 103 -8.75 7.15 -15.64
C HIS A 103 -7.39 6.55 -16.02
N LYS A 104 -7.27 6.03 -17.23
CA LYS A 104 -6.00 5.47 -17.70
C LYS A 104 -4.98 6.60 -17.88
N TYR A 105 -3.82 6.44 -17.28
CA TYR A 105 -2.66 7.29 -17.51
C TYR A 105 -1.37 6.45 -17.54
N ASP A 106 -0.35 6.96 -18.24
CA ASP A 106 0.99 6.41 -18.14
C ASP A 106 1.84 7.35 -17.24
N PRO A 107 2.30 6.88 -16.09
CA PRO A 107 3.16 7.68 -15.22
C PRO A 107 4.41 8.21 -15.92
N ASN A 108 4.92 7.50 -16.92
CA ASN A 108 6.10 7.93 -17.66
C ASN A 108 5.83 9.13 -18.58
N GLU A 109 4.60 9.30 -19.05
CA GLU A 109 4.18 10.44 -19.86
C GLU A 109 3.83 11.65 -19.02
N VAL A 110 3.16 11.43 -17.89
CA VAL A 110 2.63 12.50 -17.02
C VAL A 110 3.70 13.09 -16.12
N ILE A 111 4.64 12.26 -15.64
CA ILE A 111 5.65 12.68 -14.68
C ILE A 111 6.92 13.04 -15.43
N PRO A 112 7.38 14.29 -15.40
CA PRO A 112 8.64 14.70 -16.01
C PRO A 112 9.83 14.01 -15.35
N GLU A 113 10.96 14.01 -16.04
CA GLU A 113 12.21 13.56 -15.43
C GLU A 113 12.58 14.46 -14.25
N TYR A 114 13.17 13.84 -13.24
CA TYR A 114 13.57 14.57 -12.03
C TYR A 114 14.69 15.56 -12.35
N ASP A 115 14.42 16.84 -12.07
CA ASP A 115 15.43 17.88 -12.05
C ASP A 115 15.73 18.29 -10.60
N ARG A 116 16.97 18.08 -10.16
CA ARG A 116 17.44 18.45 -8.82
C ARG A 116 17.30 19.94 -8.54
N ASN A 117 17.33 20.77 -9.58
CA ASN A 117 17.28 22.22 -9.48
C ASN A 117 15.85 22.76 -9.40
N ASN A 118 14.85 21.95 -9.73
CA ASN A 118 13.45 22.37 -9.79
C ASN A 118 12.54 21.59 -8.84
N ARG A 119 12.80 21.71 -7.52
CA ARG A 119 12.01 21.04 -6.49
C ARG A 119 10.56 21.54 -6.37
N LYS A 120 10.26 22.74 -6.85
CA LYS A 120 8.93 23.36 -6.68
C LYS A 120 7.85 22.71 -7.54
N ASP A 121 8.21 22.23 -8.74
CA ASP A 121 7.24 21.60 -9.65
C ASP A 121 6.83 20.20 -9.20
N TYR A 122 7.55 19.66 -8.28
CA TYR A 122 7.40 18.31 -7.79
C TYR A 122 6.06 18.02 -7.10
N PHE A 123 5.59 18.91 -6.23
CA PHE A 123 4.28 18.80 -5.59
C PHE A 123 3.13 19.07 -6.57
N ALA A 124 3.36 20.01 -7.52
CA ALA A 124 2.39 20.30 -8.57
C ALA A 124 2.13 19.09 -9.48
N ILE A 125 3.16 18.31 -9.76
CA ILE A 125 3.05 17.10 -10.58
C ILE A 125 2.18 16.03 -9.93
N GLN A 126 2.28 15.85 -8.62
CA GLN A 126 1.42 14.90 -7.90
C GLN A 126 -0.07 15.28 -8.03
N GLU A 127 -0.39 16.57 -8.13
CA GLU A 127 -1.77 17.02 -8.33
C GLU A 127 -2.31 16.71 -9.74
N LEU A 128 -1.42 16.45 -10.71
CA LEU A 128 -1.80 16.05 -12.07
C LEU A 128 -2.16 14.57 -12.16
N LEU A 129 -1.74 13.77 -11.19
CA LEU A 129 -2.04 12.34 -11.19
C LEU A 129 -3.52 12.11 -10.86
N PRO A 130 -4.24 11.34 -11.67
CA PRO A 130 -5.64 11.05 -11.42
C PRO A 130 -5.84 10.28 -10.11
N TYR A 131 -4.93 9.35 -9.82
CA TYR A 131 -4.89 8.56 -8.59
C TYR A 131 -3.51 7.94 -8.38
N THR A 132 -3.31 7.41 -7.18
CA THR A 132 -2.14 6.60 -6.80
C THR A 132 -2.59 5.46 -5.89
N HIS A 133 -1.93 4.31 -5.97
CA HIS A 133 -2.21 3.18 -5.09
C HIS A 133 -1.57 3.39 -3.72
N VAL A 134 -2.37 3.34 -2.68
CA VAL A 134 -1.92 3.55 -1.29
C VAL A 134 -1.73 2.24 -0.57
N ASN A 135 -2.63 1.29 -0.79
CA ASN A 135 -2.62 -0.02 -0.14
C ASN A 135 -3.18 -1.09 -1.06
N ASN A 136 -2.64 -2.29 -0.98
CA ASN A 136 -3.17 -3.47 -1.65
C ASN A 136 -3.20 -4.63 -0.65
N LEU A 137 -4.33 -5.33 -0.59
CA LEU A 137 -4.51 -6.53 0.21
C LEU A 137 -5.23 -7.59 -0.61
N GLU A 138 -5.04 -8.86 -0.27
CA GLU A 138 -5.70 -9.96 -0.96
C GLU A 138 -6.13 -11.05 0.03
N THR A 139 -7.30 -11.62 -0.25
CA THR A 139 -7.87 -12.76 0.45
C THR A 139 -8.28 -13.83 -0.56
N ASP A 140 -8.86 -14.94 -0.10
CA ASP A 140 -9.40 -15.94 -1.01
C ASP A 140 -10.55 -15.39 -1.85
N LEU A 141 -11.39 -14.56 -1.27
CA LEU A 141 -12.59 -14.01 -1.92
C LEU A 141 -12.38 -12.62 -2.53
N TYR A 142 -11.51 -11.80 -1.96
CA TYR A 142 -11.37 -10.40 -2.34
C TYR A 142 -9.95 -10.00 -2.76
N ARG A 143 -9.86 -9.03 -3.69
CA ARG A 143 -8.72 -8.13 -3.86
C ARG A 143 -9.14 -6.75 -3.46
N TYR A 144 -8.30 -6.09 -2.72
CA TYR A 144 -8.54 -4.74 -2.24
C TYR A 144 -7.42 -3.80 -2.69
N THR A 145 -7.80 -2.60 -3.11
CA THR A 145 -6.88 -1.48 -3.23
C THR A 145 -7.51 -0.21 -2.68
N CYS A 146 -6.69 0.62 -2.06
CA CYS A 146 -7.03 1.98 -1.70
C CYS A 146 -6.33 2.93 -2.67
N LEU A 147 -7.08 3.82 -3.28
CA LEU A 147 -6.57 4.84 -4.17
C LEU A 147 -6.60 6.20 -3.47
N SER A 148 -5.50 6.93 -3.55
CA SER A 148 -5.44 8.35 -3.22
C SER A 148 -5.71 9.15 -4.49
N ILE A 149 -6.73 10.00 -4.46
CA ILE A 149 -7.11 10.86 -5.58
C ILE A 149 -6.68 12.29 -5.28
N ARG A 150 -6.10 12.97 -6.27
CA ARG A 150 -5.65 14.37 -6.17
C ARG A 150 -4.75 14.61 -4.94
N SER A 151 -3.64 13.89 -4.87
CA SER A 151 -2.61 14.04 -3.82
C SER A 151 -3.16 13.95 -2.39
N GLY A 152 -3.99 12.96 -2.12
CA GLY A 152 -4.47 12.69 -0.76
C GLY A 152 -5.71 13.48 -0.34
N LYS A 153 -6.30 14.28 -1.22
CA LYS A 153 -7.56 15.00 -0.91
C LYS A 153 -8.76 14.07 -0.75
N LYS A 154 -8.72 12.89 -1.38
CA LYS A 154 -9.76 11.87 -1.26
C LYS A 154 -9.15 10.48 -1.35
N TYR A 155 -9.71 9.57 -0.55
CA TYR A 155 -9.40 8.14 -0.64
C TYR A 155 -10.60 7.40 -1.20
N VAL A 156 -10.34 6.46 -2.11
CA VAL A 156 -11.35 5.59 -2.72
C VAL A 156 -10.94 4.16 -2.49
N ASN A 157 -11.82 3.39 -1.89
CA ASN A 157 -11.64 1.97 -1.67
C ASN A 157 -12.26 1.19 -2.80
N VAL A 158 -11.54 0.21 -3.32
CA VAL A 158 -12.02 -0.73 -4.33
C VAL A 158 -11.87 -2.15 -3.80
N LEU A 159 -12.96 -2.83 -3.63
CA LEU A 159 -13.02 -4.22 -3.22
C LEU A 159 -13.53 -5.06 -4.39
N HIS A 160 -12.65 -5.84 -5.01
CA HIS A 160 -12.98 -6.74 -6.11
C HIS A 160 -13.30 -8.14 -5.58
N ASN A 161 -14.53 -8.59 -5.75
CA ASN A 161 -14.91 -9.95 -5.42
C ASN A 161 -14.47 -10.91 -6.55
N LYS A 162 -13.52 -11.80 -6.22
CA LYS A 162 -12.92 -12.75 -7.19
C LYS A 162 -13.91 -13.79 -7.71
N LYS A 163 -14.95 -14.12 -6.94
CA LYS A 163 -15.97 -15.11 -7.33
C LYS A 163 -17.01 -14.51 -8.28
N THR A 164 -17.53 -13.33 -7.94
CA THR A 164 -18.59 -12.68 -8.74
C THR A 164 -18.05 -11.74 -9.81
N GLN A 165 -16.75 -11.45 -9.79
CA GLN A 165 -16.06 -10.50 -10.67
C GLN A 165 -16.63 -9.06 -10.56
N ARG A 166 -17.28 -8.74 -9.44
CA ARG A 166 -17.85 -7.42 -9.18
C ARG A 166 -16.91 -6.57 -8.36
N ASN A 167 -16.95 -5.27 -8.64
CA ASN A 167 -16.22 -4.26 -7.86
C ASN A 167 -17.20 -3.50 -6.97
N ILE A 168 -16.86 -3.33 -5.71
CA ILE A 168 -17.49 -2.40 -4.79
C ILE A 168 -16.54 -1.23 -4.64
N VAL A 169 -17.01 -0.02 -4.97
CA VAL A 169 -16.23 1.22 -4.92
C VAL A 169 -16.89 2.15 -3.91
N PHE A 170 -16.15 2.59 -2.91
CA PHE A 170 -16.70 3.40 -1.84
C PHE A 170 -15.65 4.31 -1.19
N HIS A 171 -16.08 5.38 -0.56
CA HIS A 171 -15.24 6.28 0.24
C HIS A 171 -15.33 5.95 1.74
N LYS A 172 -16.53 5.64 2.19
CA LYS A 172 -16.86 5.30 3.58
C LYS A 172 -17.72 4.06 3.60
N THR A 173 -17.79 3.39 4.72
CA THR A 173 -18.75 2.31 4.96
C THR A 173 -20.19 2.86 4.92
N LYS A 174 -21.19 1.99 4.95
CA LYS A 174 -22.60 2.41 5.03
C LYS A 174 -22.90 3.22 6.30
N GLU A 175 -22.14 2.96 7.34
CA GLU A 175 -22.20 3.63 8.63
C GLU A 175 -21.48 4.98 8.64
N GLY A 176 -20.87 5.40 7.52
CA GLY A 176 -20.17 6.66 7.42
C GLY A 176 -18.72 6.63 7.93
N VAL A 177 -18.20 5.46 8.29
CA VAL A 177 -16.84 5.27 8.81
C VAL A 177 -15.82 5.18 7.67
N ILE A 178 -14.67 5.80 7.84
CA ILE A 178 -13.55 5.65 6.88
C ILE A 178 -12.99 4.22 6.97
N PHE A 179 -12.76 3.62 5.81
CA PHE A 179 -12.25 2.26 5.70
C PHE A 179 -10.76 2.29 5.33
N THR A 180 -9.91 1.93 6.28
CA THR A 180 -8.43 1.93 6.11
C THR A 180 -7.83 0.64 6.65
N PRO A 181 -8.11 -0.52 6.05
CA PRO A 181 -7.63 -1.79 6.58
C PRO A 181 -6.13 -1.96 6.37
N TYR A 182 -5.46 -2.51 7.38
CA TYR A 182 -4.09 -3.05 7.29
C TYR A 182 -4.09 -4.56 7.18
N VAL A 183 -5.14 -5.19 7.69
CA VAL A 183 -5.37 -6.63 7.59
C VAL A 183 -6.77 -6.85 7.02
N LEU A 184 -6.87 -7.81 6.14
CA LEU A 184 -8.12 -8.21 5.51
C LEU A 184 -8.20 -9.74 5.44
N ASN A 185 -9.33 -10.30 5.84
CA ASN A 185 -9.73 -11.66 5.51
C ASN A 185 -11.12 -11.66 4.87
N ASP A 186 -11.70 -12.83 4.60
CA ASP A 186 -12.98 -12.92 3.89
C ASP A 186 -14.20 -12.48 4.72
N SER A 187 -14.02 -12.18 5.99
CA SER A 187 -15.12 -11.82 6.90
C SER A 187 -14.90 -10.52 7.63
N ILE A 188 -13.65 -10.17 7.91
CA ILE A 188 -13.30 -8.96 8.66
C ILE A 188 -12.12 -8.23 8.03
N ALA A 189 -12.08 -6.94 8.29
CA ALA A 189 -10.91 -6.10 8.07
C ALA A 189 -10.54 -5.38 9.37
N LEU A 190 -9.25 -5.18 9.60
CA LEU A 190 -8.73 -4.47 10.76
C LEU A 190 -7.93 -3.26 10.31
N GLY A 191 -8.16 -2.12 10.91
CA GLY A 191 -7.43 -0.89 10.63
C GLY A 191 -7.22 -0.04 11.87
N PRO A 192 -6.06 0.62 12.02
CA PRO A 192 -5.83 1.55 13.13
C PRO A 192 -6.49 2.89 12.87
N ILE A 193 -6.91 3.54 13.94
CA ILE A 193 -7.23 4.96 13.96
C ILE A 193 -6.29 5.65 14.94
N GLU A 194 -5.63 6.67 14.44
CA GLU A 194 -4.76 7.51 15.23
C GLU A 194 -5.60 8.48 16.08
N PRO A 195 -5.39 8.56 17.40
CA PRO A 195 -6.21 9.38 18.30
C PRO A 195 -6.17 10.87 18.01
N TRP A 196 -5.07 11.37 17.45
CA TRP A 196 -4.91 12.78 17.08
C TRP A 196 -5.73 13.20 15.84
N ARG A 197 -6.29 12.23 15.09
CA ARG A 197 -7.20 12.55 14.00
C ARG A 197 -8.57 12.89 14.55
N LYS A 198 -9.23 13.86 13.91
CA LYS A 198 -10.58 14.27 14.32
C LYS A 198 -11.53 13.10 14.29
N LYS A 199 -12.15 12.79 15.44
CA LYS A 199 -13.06 11.64 15.61
C LYS A 199 -14.20 11.66 14.58
N GLU A 200 -14.73 12.84 14.29
CA GLU A 200 -15.87 13.02 13.39
C GLU A 200 -15.56 12.66 11.93
N GLU A 201 -14.29 12.64 11.54
CA GLU A 201 -13.87 12.26 10.20
C GLU A 201 -13.84 10.73 10.01
N TYR A 202 -13.66 9.98 11.09
CA TYR A 202 -13.38 8.54 11.05
C TYR A 202 -14.50 7.69 11.59
N LEU A 203 -15.26 8.19 12.55
CA LEU A 203 -16.23 7.41 13.29
C LEU A 203 -17.57 8.13 13.31
N ASN A 204 -18.62 7.35 13.13
CA ASN A 204 -19.98 7.78 13.38
C ASN A 204 -20.39 7.19 14.74
N GLU A 205 -20.54 8.04 15.77
CA GLU A 205 -20.91 7.63 17.13
C GLU A 205 -22.23 6.86 17.19
N GLN A 206 -23.12 7.07 16.21
CA GLN A 206 -24.41 6.37 16.13
C GLN A 206 -24.27 4.87 15.77
N VAL A 207 -23.09 4.44 15.34
CA VAL A 207 -22.82 3.06 14.91
C VAL A 207 -22.16 2.24 16.02
N LEU A 208 -21.62 2.93 17.01
CA LEU A 208 -20.92 2.30 18.11
C LEU A 208 -21.91 2.03 19.26
N ASP A 209 -21.70 0.91 19.94
CA ASP A 209 -22.37 0.65 21.20
C ASP A 209 -21.86 1.59 22.32
N ASP A 210 -22.53 1.56 23.46
CA ASP A 210 -22.19 2.44 24.59
C ASP A 210 -20.76 2.22 25.13
N GLU A 211 -20.27 0.98 25.10
CA GLU A 211 -18.92 0.64 25.58
C GLU A 211 -17.86 1.26 24.66
N ASN A 212 -18.00 1.09 23.34
CA ASN A 212 -17.08 1.68 22.37
C ASN A 212 -17.16 3.21 22.35
N ASN A 213 -18.33 3.79 22.55
CA ASN A 213 -18.48 5.23 22.69
C ASN A 213 -17.77 5.76 23.94
N GLN A 214 -17.83 5.04 25.07
CA GLN A 214 -17.10 5.41 26.29
C GLN A 214 -15.58 5.35 26.05
N ILE A 215 -15.07 4.32 25.39
CA ILE A 215 -13.66 4.20 25.03
C ILE A 215 -13.22 5.40 24.17
N LEU A 216 -13.99 5.74 23.14
CA LEU A 216 -13.67 6.87 22.27
C LEU A 216 -13.64 8.21 23.03
N ASN A 217 -14.56 8.42 23.96
CA ASN A 217 -14.63 9.65 24.71
C ASN A 217 -13.50 9.83 25.72
N GLN A 218 -12.81 8.75 26.07
CA GLN A 218 -11.61 8.77 26.94
C GLN A 218 -10.31 8.99 26.18
N LEU A 219 -10.31 8.93 24.82
CA LEU A 219 -9.11 9.11 24.03
C LEU A 219 -8.64 10.58 24.06
N THR A 220 -7.35 10.71 24.27
CA THR A 220 -6.59 11.97 24.14
C THR A 220 -5.64 11.88 22.96
N GLU A 221 -5.02 12.99 22.56
CA GLU A 221 -4.01 13.00 21.49
C GLU A 221 -2.80 12.09 21.80
N ASP A 222 -2.50 11.90 23.09
CA ASP A 222 -1.40 11.05 23.56
C ASP A 222 -1.79 9.58 23.74
N SER A 223 -3.03 9.21 23.47
CA SER A 223 -3.49 7.82 23.56
C SER A 223 -2.87 6.96 22.47
N ASN A 224 -2.73 5.66 22.72
CA ASN A 224 -2.34 4.71 21.68
C ASN A 224 -3.39 4.65 20.58
N PRO A 225 -2.99 4.33 19.33
CA PRO A 225 -3.93 4.04 18.26
C PRO A 225 -4.93 2.96 18.67
N ILE A 226 -6.18 3.14 18.28
CA ILE A 226 -7.22 2.12 18.46
C ILE A 226 -7.34 1.26 17.20
N LEU A 227 -7.69 0.00 17.41
CA LEU A 227 -7.94 -0.93 16.32
C LEU A 227 -9.43 -1.01 16.05
N ILE A 228 -9.83 -0.74 14.79
CA ILE A 228 -11.21 -0.92 14.34
C ILE A 228 -11.34 -2.23 13.61
N GLU A 229 -12.36 -2.99 13.96
CA GLU A 229 -12.84 -4.14 13.24
C GLU A 229 -14.03 -3.77 12.36
N TYR A 230 -13.88 -4.03 11.05
CA TYR A 230 -14.95 -3.88 10.07
C TYR A 230 -15.47 -5.28 9.71
N ILE A 231 -16.74 -5.51 9.94
CA ILE A 231 -17.38 -6.79 9.59
C ILE A 231 -17.87 -6.72 8.14
N LEU A 232 -17.30 -7.58 7.29
CA LEU A 232 -17.72 -7.71 5.90
C LEU A 232 -18.97 -8.57 5.81
N LYS A 233 -20.07 -7.97 5.40
CA LYS A 233 -21.32 -8.71 5.18
C LYS A 233 -21.20 -9.54 3.91
N LYS A 234 -21.47 -10.84 4.01
CA LYS A 234 -21.63 -11.70 2.84
C LYS A 234 -22.87 -11.27 2.07
N GLU A 235 -22.70 -11.01 0.77
CA GLU A 235 -23.81 -10.84 -0.17
C GLU A 235 -24.49 -12.17 -0.48
#